data_f4c56e0c716bc106e71464e8973b42ff
#
_entry.id   f4c56e0c716bc106e71464e8973b42ff
#
_cell.length_a   1.000
_cell.length_b   1.000
_cell.length_c   1.000
_cell.angle_alpha   90.00
_cell.angle_beta   90.00
_cell.angle_gamma   90.00
#
_symmetry.space_group_name_H-M   'P 1'
#
loop_
_entity.id
_entity.type
_entity.pdbx_description
1 polymer ?
#
loop_
_entity_poly.entity_id
_entity_poly.type
_entity_poly.pdbx_seq_one_letter_code
_entity_poly.pdbx_strand_id
1 'polypeptide(L)'
;NPGYYLYDGQWEQAVKTTATITVKGLSPVTLTIRRTRNGPIVDEIIPEAASHTGPVSLRWMGEDPCDEISSMLDMNRANTANEFRKALRPWIVPTFSFVFADFEGHIAYQASGRLPIKKDWDRGYRPGWDPEHQWNETIRFEEMPSITDPSNGWIRSANNRTAPEDFPYPLSGVWSSGYRAQRIREMIESEATHTRETVNEMQMDVVAQRAVDTIPGLLQLLTGTNANNLDEEINILKNWDGRMSTDSVGASLFEVFFANWTEEVAAARFPANLVPLMAGASSGLSTELLTKDTSNWFASGERAKAARRAMDKTIDNLSKDAGQDKSKWNWGTIHKVHLYHPLADLGPIFNRLSRGGQGVGGSGITVSNTGFDPNYLAVMGANYRLIADLSDDPPGLWAVDAAGQSGNPGSVNYCDQLNSWMQNSQHFIPLDRKHVDENTAYRLIIQRSQ
;
A
#
# COMPACT_ATOMS: atom_id res chain seq x y z
N ASN A 1 -15.56 -35.39 13.41
CA ASN A 1 -16.60 -35.74 12.45
C ASN A 1 -16.42 -34.93 11.16
N PRO A 2 -16.04 -35.54 10.06
CA PRO A 2 -15.86 -34.77 8.83
C PRO A 2 -17.20 -34.13 8.42
N GLY A 3 -17.19 -32.78 8.31
CA GLY A 3 -18.39 -32.01 7.96
C GLY A 3 -19.12 -31.36 9.13
N TYR A 4 -18.61 -31.46 10.33
CA TYR A 4 -19.13 -30.77 11.52
C TYR A 4 -18.04 -29.89 12.12
N TYR A 5 -18.42 -28.79 12.76
CA TYR A 5 -17.56 -27.92 13.53
C TYR A 5 -18.17 -27.63 14.90
N LEU A 6 -17.33 -27.30 15.87
CA LEU A 6 -17.74 -26.95 17.21
C LEU A 6 -18.11 -25.47 17.30
N TYR A 7 -19.22 -25.14 17.96
CA TYR A 7 -19.56 -23.76 18.34
C TYR A 7 -20.37 -23.79 19.65
N ASP A 8 -19.95 -23.00 20.62
CA ASP A 8 -20.58 -22.85 21.93
C ASP A 8 -20.89 -24.22 22.59
N GLY A 9 -19.91 -25.13 22.54
CA GLY A 9 -20.06 -26.50 23.08
C GLY A 9 -20.94 -27.43 22.27
N GLN A 10 -21.54 -27.01 21.16
CA GLN A 10 -22.42 -27.80 20.30
C GLN A 10 -21.76 -28.09 18.94
N TRP A 11 -22.02 -29.30 18.42
CA TRP A 11 -21.59 -29.68 17.08
C TRP A 11 -22.61 -29.23 16.05
N GLU A 12 -22.19 -28.34 15.15
CA GLU A 12 -22.98 -27.84 14.02
C GLU A 12 -22.50 -28.46 12.71
N GLN A 13 -23.43 -28.73 11.80
CA GLN A 13 -23.10 -29.24 10.47
C GLN A 13 -22.66 -28.09 9.55
N ALA A 14 -21.51 -28.24 8.89
CA ALA A 14 -21.08 -27.33 7.86
C ALA A 14 -21.98 -27.45 6.62
N VAL A 15 -22.37 -26.31 6.06
CA VAL A 15 -23.09 -26.25 4.79
C VAL A 15 -22.13 -26.60 3.65
N LYS A 16 -22.53 -27.54 2.81
CA LYS A 16 -21.76 -27.94 1.61
C LYS A 16 -22.43 -27.39 0.36
N THR A 17 -21.68 -26.68 -0.45
CA THR A 17 -22.07 -26.26 -1.80
C THR A 17 -21.08 -26.81 -2.81
N THR A 18 -21.57 -27.19 -3.99
CA THR A 18 -20.73 -27.67 -5.09
C THR A 18 -20.74 -26.64 -6.19
N ALA A 19 -19.56 -26.23 -6.63
CA ALA A 19 -19.38 -25.34 -7.80
C ALA A 19 -18.64 -26.10 -8.90
N THR A 20 -19.15 -26.04 -10.11
CA THR A 20 -18.48 -26.63 -11.28
C THR A 20 -17.88 -25.50 -12.12
N ILE A 21 -16.57 -25.54 -12.32
CA ILE A 21 -15.82 -24.60 -13.14
C ILE A 21 -15.52 -25.24 -14.48
N THR A 22 -16.09 -24.68 -15.54
CA THR A 22 -15.77 -25.10 -16.91
C THR A 22 -14.43 -24.51 -17.33
N VAL A 23 -13.51 -25.36 -17.78
CA VAL A 23 -12.17 -24.96 -18.22
C VAL A 23 -12.05 -25.21 -19.72
N LYS A 24 -11.70 -24.18 -20.51
CA LYS A 24 -11.56 -24.30 -21.97
C LYS A 24 -10.51 -25.34 -22.32
N GLY A 25 -10.91 -26.38 -23.05
CA GLY A 25 -10.02 -27.44 -23.54
C GLY A 25 -9.65 -28.50 -22.47
N LEU A 26 -10.25 -28.45 -21.29
CA LEU A 26 -10.04 -29.42 -20.19
C LEU A 26 -11.41 -29.92 -19.67
N SER A 27 -11.37 -30.99 -18.89
CA SER A 27 -12.56 -31.43 -18.13
C SER A 27 -12.96 -30.40 -17.08
N PRO A 28 -14.27 -30.22 -16.82
CA PRO A 28 -14.72 -29.33 -15.74
C PRO A 28 -14.14 -29.74 -14.39
N VAL A 29 -13.79 -28.75 -13.56
CA VAL A 29 -13.34 -28.97 -12.20
C VAL A 29 -14.51 -28.75 -11.24
N THR A 30 -14.78 -29.71 -10.38
CA THR A 30 -15.83 -29.61 -9.36
C THR A 30 -15.20 -29.33 -8.00
N LEU A 31 -15.56 -28.19 -7.41
CA LEU A 31 -15.15 -27.79 -6.05
C LEU A 31 -16.26 -28.03 -5.06
N THR A 32 -15.93 -28.58 -3.90
CA THR A 32 -16.82 -28.66 -2.76
C THR A 32 -16.43 -27.61 -1.73
N ILE A 33 -17.26 -26.59 -1.59
CA ILE A 33 -17.05 -25.49 -0.64
C ILE A 33 -17.79 -25.84 0.65
N ARG A 34 -17.08 -25.90 1.76
CA ARG A 34 -17.63 -26.10 3.10
C ARG A 34 -17.70 -24.74 3.79
N ARG A 35 -18.85 -24.43 4.40
CA ARG A 35 -19.07 -23.17 5.12
C ARG A 35 -19.50 -23.44 6.56
N THR A 36 -18.86 -22.75 7.48
CA THR A 36 -19.29 -22.62 8.87
C THR A 36 -20.10 -21.35 9.04
N ARG A 37 -20.59 -21.05 10.23
CA ARG A 37 -21.18 -19.73 10.56
C ARG A 37 -20.20 -18.56 10.40
N ASN A 38 -18.89 -18.85 10.44
CA ASN A 38 -17.81 -17.88 10.27
C ASN A 38 -17.34 -17.77 8.81
N GLY A 39 -18.13 -18.28 7.86
CA GLY A 39 -17.80 -18.21 6.43
C GLY A 39 -17.18 -19.49 5.86
N PRO A 40 -16.66 -19.44 4.64
CA PRO A 40 -16.06 -20.59 3.96
C PRO A 40 -14.78 -21.04 4.66
N ILE A 41 -14.53 -22.37 4.60
CA ILE A 41 -13.24 -22.94 5.00
C ILE A 41 -12.27 -22.73 3.85
N VAL A 42 -11.10 -22.13 4.16
CA VAL A 42 -10.14 -21.64 3.17
C VAL A 42 -8.75 -22.28 3.30
N ASP A 43 -8.66 -23.47 3.85
CA ASP A 43 -7.40 -24.17 4.11
C ASP A 43 -6.51 -24.29 2.88
N GLU A 44 -7.11 -24.50 1.70
CA GLU A 44 -6.39 -24.74 0.44
C GLU A 44 -5.66 -23.50 -0.10
N ILE A 45 -6.01 -22.31 0.38
CA ILE A 45 -5.36 -21.04 -0.03
C ILE A 45 -4.43 -20.47 1.03
N ILE A 46 -4.33 -21.12 2.18
CA ILE A 46 -3.40 -20.70 3.25
C ILE A 46 -2.00 -21.18 2.89
N PRO A 47 -0.97 -20.29 2.96
CA PRO A 47 0.41 -20.70 2.74
C PRO A 47 0.81 -21.87 3.63
N GLU A 48 1.58 -22.82 3.10
CA GLU A 48 2.02 -24.03 3.81
C GLU A 48 2.68 -23.68 5.16
N ALA A 49 3.48 -22.62 5.22
CA ALA A 49 4.12 -22.14 6.45
C ALA A 49 3.13 -21.75 7.56
N ALA A 50 1.88 -21.45 7.22
CA ALA A 50 0.81 -21.06 8.15
C ALA A 50 -0.30 -22.13 8.30
N SER A 51 -0.16 -23.30 7.67
CA SER A 51 -1.18 -24.36 7.60
C SER A 51 -1.31 -25.22 8.86
N HIS A 52 -0.43 -25.04 9.86
CA HIS A 52 -0.38 -25.88 11.08
C HIS A 52 -1.53 -25.61 12.07
N THR A 53 -2.35 -24.61 11.83
CA THR A 53 -3.45 -24.25 12.74
C THR A 53 -4.67 -25.14 12.64
N GLY A 54 -4.76 -26.00 11.62
CA GLY A 54 -5.95 -26.78 11.29
C GLY A 54 -6.94 -25.98 10.43
N PRO A 55 -8.20 -26.46 10.27
CA PRO A 55 -9.17 -25.81 9.41
C PRO A 55 -9.44 -24.36 9.80
N VAL A 56 -9.34 -23.43 8.84
CA VAL A 56 -9.59 -22.01 9.03
C VAL A 56 -10.79 -21.57 8.20
N SER A 57 -11.76 -20.91 8.83
CA SER A 57 -12.86 -20.24 8.14
C SER A 57 -12.59 -18.75 7.98
N LEU A 58 -12.99 -18.18 6.85
CA LEU A 58 -12.85 -16.76 6.55
C LEU A 58 -14.15 -16.01 6.85
N ARG A 59 -14.17 -15.15 7.87
CA ARG A 59 -15.22 -14.15 8.07
C ARG A 59 -14.83 -12.86 7.40
N TRP A 60 -15.65 -12.39 6.46
CA TRP A 60 -15.38 -11.19 5.67
C TRP A 60 -16.67 -10.34 5.51
N MET A 61 -16.57 -9.06 5.79
CA MET A 61 -17.71 -8.14 5.68
C MET A 61 -18.25 -7.99 4.25
N GLY A 62 -17.43 -8.26 3.23
CA GLY A 62 -17.84 -8.25 1.83
C GLY A 62 -18.74 -9.42 1.41
N GLU A 63 -19.07 -10.36 2.32
CA GLU A 63 -20.12 -11.35 2.09
C GLU A 63 -21.52 -10.79 2.33
N ASP A 64 -21.62 -9.69 3.08
CA ASP A 64 -22.89 -9.03 3.32
C ASP A 64 -23.32 -8.24 2.07
N PRO A 65 -24.64 -8.13 1.78
CA PRO A 65 -25.12 -7.24 0.73
C PRO A 65 -24.63 -5.81 0.94
N CYS A 66 -24.12 -5.20 -0.12
CA CYS A 66 -23.53 -3.87 -0.08
C CYS A 66 -24.03 -3.03 -1.27
N ASP A 67 -23.97 -1.70 -1.13
CA ASP A 67 -24.49 -0.74 -2.12
C ASP A 67 -23.47 0.38 -2.41
N GLU A 68 -22.21 0.00 -2.62
CA GLU A 68 -21.13 0.92 -2.93
C GLU A 68 -21.37 1.68 -4.24
N ILE A 69 -22.06 1.07 -5.21
CA ILE A 69 -22.40 1.75 -6.47
C ILE A 69 -23.34 2.93 -6.23
N SER A 70 -24.37 2.76 -5.41
CA SER A 70 -25.25 3.88 -5.01
C SER A 70 -24.48 4.94 -4.23
N SER A 71 -23.60 4.54 -3.31
CA SER A 71 -22.69 5.45 -2.62
C SER A 71 -21.84 6.27 -3.58
N MET A 72 -21.22 5.66 -4.58
CA MET A 72 -20.42 6.36 -5.60
C MET A 72 -21.26 7.35 -6.41
N LEU A 73 -22.48 6.97 -6.79
CA LEU A 73 -23.38 7.86 -7.52
C LEU A 73 -23.82 9.04 -6.67
N ASP A 74 -24.06 8.83 -5.37
CA ASP A 74 -24.47 9.90 -4.45
C ASP A 74 -23.29 10.81 -4.11
N MET A 75 -22.06 10.28 -3.96
CA MET A 75 -20.85 11.10 -3.87
C MET A 75 -20.68 12.03 -5.07
N ASN A 76 -20.92 11.51 -6.29
CA ASN A 76 -20.83 12.32 -7.52
C ASN A 76 -21.94 13.39 -7.65
N ARG A 77 -23.01 13.30 -6.87
CA ARG A 77 -24.11 14.28 -6.83
C ARG A 77 -24.00 15.25 -5.66
N ALA A 78 -23.11 14.98 -4.72
CA ALA A 78 -22.91 15.81 -3.53
C ALA A 78 -22.37 17.19 -3.93
N ASN A 79 -22.96 18.23 -3.37
CA ASN A 79 -22.54 19.62 -3.57
C ASN A 79 -21.83 20.20 -2.35
N THR A 80 -21.92 19.54 -1.19
CA THR A 80 -21.30 19.96 0.06
C THR A 80 -20.56 18.81 0.72
N ALA A 81 -19.59 19.13 1.58
CA ALA A 81 -18.86 18.16 2.38
C ALA A 81 -19.79 17.28 3.23
N ASN A 82 -20.89 17.85 3.74
CA ASN A 82 -21.87 17.11 4.52
C ASN A 82 -22.68 16.11 3.67
N GLU A 83 -23.07 16.50 2.45
CA GLU A 83 -23.73 15.57 1.51
C GLU A 83 -22.80 14.44 1.09
N PHE A 84 -21.53 14.75 0.78
CA PHE A 84 -20.52 13.75 0.47
C PHE A 84 -20.33 12.76 1.64
N ARG A 85 -20.22 13.27 2.87
CA ARG A 85 -20.13 12.42 4.06
C ARG A 85 -21.33 11.51 4.23
N LYS A 86 -22.55 12.00 3.98
CA LYS A 86 -23.79 11.20 4.06
C LYS A 86 -23.80 10.09 3.00
N ALA A 87 -23.29 10.36 1.79
CA ALA A 87 -23.21 9.39 0.71
C ALA A 87 -22.29 8.20 1.04
N LEU A 88 -21.32 8.36 1.96
CA LEU A 88 -20.46 7.28 2.43
C LEU A 88 -21.13 6.32 3.42
N ARG A 89 -22.28 6.64 3.97
CA ARG A 89 -22.94 5.82 5.01
C ARG A 89 -23.26 4.38 4.58
N PRO A 90 -23.76 4.10 3.36
CA PRO A 90 -24.02 2.74 2.89
C PRO A 90 -22.77 1.94 2.55
N TRP A 91 -21.60 2.57 2.48
CA TRP A 91 -20.34 1.94 2.07
C TRP A 91 -19.88 0.91 3.09
N ILE A 92 -19.72 -0.36 2.69
CA ILE A 92 -19.33 -1.47 3.56
C ILE A 92 -17.88 -1.88 3.35
N VAL A 93 -17.47 -2.13 2.10
CA VAL A 93 -16.14 -2.58 1.71
C VAL A 93 -15.71 -2.00 0.37
N PRO A 94 -14.40 -1.84 0.15
CA PRO A 94 -13.32 -1.90 1.14
C PRO A 94 -13.34 -0.69 2.08
N THR A 95 -12.56 -0.76 3.17
CA THR A 95 -12.33 0.41 4.02
C THR A 95 -11.41 1.39 3.33
N PHE A 96 -11.84 2.65 3.20
CA PHE A 96 -11.04 3.73 2.65
C PHE A 96 -10.93 4.91 3.61
N SER A 97 -9.90 5.72 3.41
CA SER A 97 -9.74 7.05 3.97
C SER A 97 -10.17 8.07 2.92
N PHE A 98 -11.32 8.70 3.11
CA PHE A 98 -11.78 9.77 2.24
C PHE A 98 -11.37 11.12 2.81
N VAL A 99 -10.67 11.91 1.99
CA VAL A 99 -10.38 13.33 2.24
C VAL A 99 -11.09 14.12 1.16
N PHE A 100 -11.84 15.13 1.53
CA PHE A 100 -12.64 15.91 0.61
C PHE A 100 -12.78 17.37 1.06
N ALA A 101 -13.04 18.25 0.09
CA ALA A 101 -13.28 19.66 0.29
C ALA A 101 -14.46 20.11 -0.56
N ASP A 102 -15.10 21.24 -0.21
CA ASP A 102 -16.16 21.83 -0.99
C ASP A 102 -15.91 23.31 -1.31
N PHE A 103 -16.76 23.89 -2.16
CA PHE A 103 -16.68 25.30 -2.57
C PHE A 103 -17.04 26.29 -1.45
N GLU A 104 -17.60 25.83 -0.33
CA GLU A 104 -17.90 26.66 0.84
C GLU A 104 -16.65 26.81 1.74
N GLY A 105 -15.56 26.08 1.41
CA GLY A 105 -14.29 26.12 2.13
C GLY A 105 -14.17 25.10 3.25
N HIS A 106 -15.09 24.15 3.34
CA HIS A 106 -15.01 23.04 4.30
C HIS A 106 -14.06 21.98 3.82
N ILE A 107 -13.24 21.47 4.73
CA ILE A 107 -12.38 20.29 4.52
C ILE A 107 -12.76 19.19 5.51
N ALA A 108 -12.79 17.96 5.05
CA ALA A 108 -13.17 16.85 5.92
C ALA A 108 -12.41 15.55 5.61
N TYR A 109 -12.34 14.70 6.62
CA TYR A 109 -11.91 13.32 6.54
C TYR A 109 -13.00 12.41 7.10
N GLN A 110 -13.22 11.29 6.45
CA GLN A 110 -14.09 10.22 6.93
C GLN A 110 -13.47 8.86 6.62
N ALA A 111 -13.28 8.03 7.63
CA ALA A 111 -13.05 6.60 7.43
C ALA A 111 -14.36 5.95 6.98
N SER A 112 -14.33 5.21 5.89
CA SER A 112 -15.49 4.46 5.39
C SER A 112 -15.34 2.97 5.68
N GLY A 113 -16.43 2.25 5.48
CA GLY A 113 -16.52 0.82 5.67
C GLY A 113 -17.29 0.44 6.92
N ARG A 114 -17.68 -0.83 7.00
CA ARG A 114 -18.33 -1.39 8.17
C ARG A 114 -17.31 -2.17 8.98
N LEU A 115 -16.94 -1.68 10.16
CA LEU A 115 -15.95 -2.31 11.03
C LEU A 115 -16.65 -3.06 12.16
N PRO A 116 -16.39 -4.36 12.33
CA PRO A 116 -16.93 -5.11 13.46
C PRO A 116 -16.30 -4.64 14.77
N ILE A 117 -17.13 -4.56 15.84
CA ILE A 117 -16.62 -4.35 17.18
C ILE A 117 -15.98 -5.67 17.64
N LYS A 118 -14.70 -5.61 17.97
CA LYS A 118 -13.90 -6.75 18.41
C LYS A 118 -13.56 -6.58 19.89
N LYS A 119 -13.42 -7.70 20.59
CA LYS A 119 -13.11 -7.73 22.02
C LYS A 119 -11.73 -7.13 22.32
N ASP A 120 -10.78 -7.30 21.41
CA ASP A 120 -9.38 -6.92 21.60
C ASP A 120 -8.67 -6.56 20.30
N TRP A 121 -7.41 -6.12 20.41
CA TRP A 121 -6.52 -5.73 19.32
C TRP A 121 -5.82 -6.89 18.63
N ASP A 122 -6.10 -8.11 19.05
CA ASP A 122 -5.42 -9.28 18.54
C ASP A 122 -5.64 -9.46 17.03
N ARG A 123 -4.58 -9.82 16.30
CA ARG A 123 -4.54 -9.92 14.83
C ARG A 123 -4.46 -11.37 14.34
N GLY A 124 -4.35 -12.34 15.24
CA GLY A 124 -4.20 -13.75 14.89
C GLY A 124 -5.51 -14.43 14.50
N TYR A 125 -5.42 -15.74 14.25
CA TYR A 125 -6.57 -16.58 14.15
C TYR A 125 -7.34 -16.56 15.46
N ARG A 126 -8.67 -16.72 15.36
CA ARG A 126 -9.58 -16.74 16.49
C ARG A 126 -10.17 -18.12 16.67
N PRO A 127 -10.45 -18.55 17.91
CA PRO A 127 -11.21 -19.76 18.13
C PRO A 127 -12.64 -19.59 17.58
N GLY A 128 -12.89 -20.15 16.39
CA GLY A 128 -14.20 -20.05 15.73
C GLY A 128 -15.33 -20.72 16.48
N TRP A 129 -15.01 -21.53 17.50
CA TRP A 129 -15.97 -22.21 18.39
C TRP A 129 -16.41 -21.34 19.57
N ASP A 130 -15.78 -20.18 19.79
CA ASP A 130 -16.06 -19.33 20.93
C ASP A 130 -16.98 -18.16 20.52
N PRO A 131 -18.18 -18.03 21.15
CA PRO A 131 -19.10 -16.92 20.88
C PRO A 131 -18.51 -15.53 21.12
N GLU A 132 -17.54 -15.38 22.02
CA GLU A 132 -16.92 -14.09 22.34
C GLU A 132 -16.14 -13.49 21.17
N HIS A 133 -15.76 -14.32 20.18
CA HIS A 133 -15.03 -13.87 18.97
C HIS A 133 -15.95 -13.64 17.77
N GLN A 134 -17.27 -13.68 17.96
CA GLN A 134 -18.22 -13.38 16.88
C GLN A 134 -18.34 -11.86 16.64
N TRP A 135 -18.63 -11.52 15.40
CA TRP A 135 -18.90 -10.13 14.99
C TRP A 135 -20.39 -9.84 15.11
N ASN A 136 -20.84 -9.57 16.33
CA ASN A 136 -22.27 -9.35 16.61
C ASN A 136 -22.70 -7.92 16.35
N GLU A 137 -21.78 -6.96 16.46
CA GLU A 137 -22.02 -5.53 16.31
C GLU A 137 -20.96 -4.87 15.43
N THR A 138 -21.30 -3.73 14.84
CA THR A 138 -20.38 -2.89 14.07
C THR A 138 -20.33 -1.50 14.64
N ILE A 139 -19.17 -0.82 14.47
CA ILE A 139 -19.01 0.58 14.85
C ILE A 139 -20.01 1.41 14.01
N ARG A 140 -20.78 2.26 14.68
CA ARG A 140 -21.72 3.15 13.98
C ARG A 140 -20.97 4.15 13.10
N PHE A 141 -21.53 4.50 11.97
CA PHE A 141 -20.91 5.42 11.02
C PHE A 141 -20.49 6.75 11.67
N GLU A 142 -21.28 7.28 12.59
CA GLU A 142 -21.02 8.52 13.33
C GLU A 142 -19.85 8.42 14.32
N GLU A 143 -19.51 7.22 14.73
CA GLU A 143 -18.41 6.90 15.66
C GLU A 143 -17.14 6.51 14.92
N MET A 144 -17.20 6.35 13.60
CA MET A 144 -16.01 6.08 12.78
C MET A 144 -15.04 7.26 12.81
N PRO A 145 -13.73 7.01 12.69
CA PRO A 145 -12.75 8.10 12.64
C PRO A 145 -13.11 9.14 11.59
N SER A 146 -13.31 10.38 12.02
CA SER A 146 -13.67 11.50 11.15
C SER A 146 -13.18 12.82 11.74
N ILE A 147 -12.98 13.82 10.88
CA ILE A 147 -12.68 15.19 11.28
C ILE A 147 -13.26 16.14 10.25
N THR A 148 -13.72 17.30 10.68
CA THR A 148 -14.20 18.38 9.82
C THR A 148 -13.60 19.69 10.31
N ASP A 149 -13.12 20.51 9.40
CA ASP A 149 -12.55 21.84 9.62
C ASP A 149 -11.55 21.88 10.80
N PRO A 150 -10.49 21.07 10.78
CA PRO A 150 -9.52 21.07 11.86
C PRO A 150 -8.81 22.42 11.96
N SER A 151 -8.47 22.82 13.17
CA SER A 151 -7.88 24.15 13.46
C SER A 151 -6.54 24.41 12.79
N ASN A 152 -5.82 23.36 12.36
CA ASN A 152 -4.57 23.47 11.60
C ASN A 152 -4.80 23.79 10.11
N GLY A 153 -6.06 23.73 9.61
CA GLY A 153 -6.42 24.11 8.26
C GLY A 153 -6.06 23.08 7.15
N TRP A 154 -5.62 21.88 7.51
CA TRP A 154 -5.29 20.83 6.54
C TRP A 154 -5.55 19.42 7.07
N ILE A 155 -5.69 18.48 6.15
CA ILE A 155 -5.90 17.05 6.43
C ILE A 155 -4.97 16.23 5.53
N ARG A 156 -4.41 15.15 6.09
CA ARG A 156 -3.58 14.20 5.36
C ARG A 156 -3.86 12.75 5.74
N SER A 157 -3.64 11.85 4.78
CA SER A 157 -3.59 10.41 5.02
C SER A 157 -2.58 9.76 4.07
N ALA A 158 -1.81 8.82 4.56
CA ALA A 158 -0.82 8.06 3.80
C ALA A 158 -0.80 6.59 4.24
N ASN A 159 -1.97 5.98 4.37
CA ASN A 159 -2.20 4.63 4.90
C ASN A 159 -1.73 4.44 6.37
N ASN A 160 -1.40 5.52 7.06
CA ASN A 160 -1.11 5.51 8.50
C ASN A 160 -2.40 5.37 9.30
N ARG A 161 -2.30 5.00 10.57
CA ARG A 161 -3.43 5.02 11.48
C ARG A 161 -4.01 6.44 11.58
N THR A 162 -5.32 6.57 11.36
CA THR A 162 -6.05 7.85 11.33
C THR A 162 -6.98 8.04 12.53
N ALA A 163 -6.87 7.20 13.54
CA ALA A 163 -7.58 7.34 14.81
C ALA A 163 -6.56 7.62 15.93
N PRO A 164 -6.94 8.41 16.94
CA PRO A 164 -6.10 8.65 18.13
C PRO A 164 -5.89 7.36 18.94
N GLU A 165 -4.93 7.38 19.87
CA GLU A 165 -4.60 6.20 20.68
C GLU A 165 -5.76 5.81 21.61
N ASP A 166 -6.51 6.78 22.10
CA ASP A 166 -7.66 6.64 22.99
C ASP A 166 -8.97 6.37 22.24
N PHE A 167 -8.91 6.05 20.95
CA PHE A 167 -10.10 5.69 20.18
C PHE A 167 -10.82 4.50 20.83
N PRO A 168 -12.15 4.59 21.10
CA PRO A 168 -12.84 3.69 22.01
C PRO A 168 -12.99 2.26 21.50
N TYR A 169 -12.74 2.01 20.22
CA TYR A 169 -12.87 0.70 19.63
C TYR A 169 -11.51 0.13 19.18
N PRO A 170 -11.25 -1.17 19.37
CA PRO A 170 -10.09 -1.82 18.79
C PRO A 170 -10.10 -1.76 17.26
N LEU A 171 -9.19 -0.99 16.66
CA LEU A 171 -8.98 -0.95 15.22
C LEU A 171 -7.82 -1.89 14.85
N SER A 172 -8.13 -3.14 14.55
CA SER A 172 -7.13 -4.08 14.05
C SER A 172 -6.90 -3.89 12.56
N GLY A 173 -5.65 -3.81 12.15
CA GLY A 173 -5.27 -3.65 10.74
C GLY A 173 -3.76 -3.56 10.59
N VAL A 174 -3.29 -3.59 9.35
CA VAL A 174 -1.90 -3.29 9.01
C VAL A 174 -1.86 -1.84 8.54
N TRP A 175 -1.17 -1.01 9.31
CA TRP A 175 -0.97 0.39 8.99
C TRP A 175 0.41 0.59 8.37
N SER A 176 0.52 1.48 7.41
CA SER A 176 1.82 1.92 6.92
C SER A 176 2.58 2.65 8.03
N SER A 177 3.91 2.58 7.97
CA SER A 177 4.77 3.41 8.81
C SER A 177 4.43 4.90 8.62
N GLY A 178 4.57 5.71 9.65
CA GLY A 178 4.19 7.13 9.62
C GLY A 178 5.07 8.02 8.73
N TYR A 179 6.12 7.53 8.09
CA TYR A 179 7.13 8.33 7.38
C TYR A 179 6.56 9.18 6.25
N ARG A 180 5.73 8.61 5.36
CA ARG A 180 5.07 9.39 4.31
C ARG A 180 4.16 10.47 4.88
N ALA A 181 3.39 10.10 5.90
CA ALA A 181 2.50 11.04 6.56
C ALA A 181 3.27 12.17 7.26
N GLN A 182 4.40 11.87 7.90
CA GLN A 182 5.29 12.87 8.50
C GLN A 182 5.83 13.81 7.42
N ARG A 183 6.36 13.26 6.33
CA ARG A 183 6.93 14.06 5.23
C ARG A 183 5.89 14.97 4.57
N ILE A 184 4.67 14.48 4.32
CA ILE A 184 3.57 15.30 3.80
C ILE A 184 3.26 16.46 4.78
N ARG A 185 3.22 16.20 6.07
CA ARG A 185 3.03 17.24 7.09
C ARG A 185 4.13 18.30 7.02
N GLU A 186 5.40 17.89 7.00
CA GLU A 186 6.53 18.82 6.92
C GLU A 186 6.43 19.73 5.70
N MET A 187 6.06 19.17 4.54
CA MET A 187 5.90 19.95 3.32
C MET A 187 4.70 20.90 3.38
N ILE A 188 3.56 20.45 3.92
CA ILE A 188 2.39 21.33 4.09
C ILE A 188 2.70 22.47 5.07
N GLU A 189 3.39 22.19 6.18
CA GLU A 189 3.72 23.18 7.21
C GLU A 189 4.91 24.07 6.84
N SER A 190 5.64 23.79 5.75
CA SER A 190 6.79 24.60 5.32
C SER A 190 6.38 25.95 4.72
N GLU A 191 5.16 26.07 4.24
CA GLU A 191 4.63 27.29 3.62
C GLU A 191 3.23 27.61 4.16
N ALA A 192 2.91 28.89 4.25
CA ALA A 192 1.60 29.34 4.77
C ALA A 192 0.46 29.10 3.76
N THR A 193 0.76 29.07 2.48
CA THR A 193 -0.20 28.85 1.38
C THR A 193 0.45 28.01 0.31
N HIS A 194 -0.36 27.19 -0.35
CA HIS A 194 0.08 26.31 -1.42
C HIS A 194 -0.58 26.66 -2.74
N THR A 195 0.18 26.54 -3.82
CA THR A 195 -0.33 26.61 -5.19
C THR A 195 -0.42 25.21 -5.78
N ARG A 196 -1.03 25.08 -6.93
CA ARG A 196 -1.04 23.83 -7.69
C ARG A 196 0.38 23.33 -7.97
N GLU A 197 1.31 24.24 -8.26
CA GLU A 197 2.71 23.92 -8.53
C GLU A 197 3.40 23.34 -7.29
N THR A 198 3.23 23.94 -6.12
CA THR A 198 3.82 23.40 -4.87
C THR A 198 3.21 22.06 -4.48
N VAL A 199 1.91 21.84 -4.70
CA VAL A 199 1.28 20.52 -4.49
C VAL A 199 1.79 19.48 -5.49
N ASN A 200 2.03 19.88 -6.75
CA ASN A 200 2.64 19.02 -7.76
C ASN A 200 4.07 18.61 -7.34
N GLU A 201 4.87 19.52 -6.82
CA GLU A 201 6.21 19.23 -6.28
C GLU A 201 6.15 18.28 -5.08
N MET A 202 5.17 18.45 -4.18
CA MET A 202 4.95 17.51 -3.06
C MET A 202 4.67 16.09 -3.55
N GLN A 203 3.87 15.93 -4.61
CA GLN A 203 3.58 14.61 -5.19
C GLN A 203 4.84 13.93 -5.75
N MET A 204 5.86 14.69 -6.11
CA MET A 204 7.13 14.18 -6.63
C MET A 204 8.25 14.06 -5.59
N ASP A 205 7.94 14.31 -4.32
CA ASP A 205 8.94 14.20 -3.25
C ASP A 205 9.41 12.76 -3.05
N VAL A 206 10.71 12.56 -3.16
CA VAL A 206 11.39 11.26 -3.06
C VAL A 206 12.26 11.14 -1.81
N VAL A 207 12.08 12.00 -0.81
CA VAL A 207 12.83 11.91 0.45
C VAL A 207 12.37 10.69 1.23
N ALA A 208 13.31 9.80 1.54
CA ALA A 208 13.09 8.61 2.37
C ALA A 208 13.31 8.95 3.86
N GLN A 209 12.28 9.47 4.52
CA GLN A 209 12.38 9.91 5.93
C GLN A 209 12.90 8.78 6.83
N ARG A 210 12.51 7.53 6.57
CA ARG A 210 13.07 6.37 7.28
C ARG A 210 14.60 6.32 7.20
N ALA A 211 15.16 6.58 6.03
CA ALA A 211 16.61 6.59 5.85
C ALA A 211 17.25 7.74 6.64
N VAL A 212 16.69 8.94 6.52
CA VAL A 212 17.18 10.12 7.27
C VAL A 212 17.24 9.84 8.77
N ASP A 213 16.19 9.24 9.32
CA ASP A 213 16.08 8.97 10.77
C ASP A 213 16.98 7.81 11.23
N THR A 214 17.29 6.84 10.37
CA THR A 214 17.97 5.59 10.78
C THR A 214 19.44 5.49 10.39
N ILE A 215 19.89 6.22 9.38
CA ILE A 215 21.30 6.22 8.94
C ILE A 215 22.28 6.51 10.09
N PRO A 216 22.07 7.47 10.98
CA PRO A 216 22.99 7.71 12.09
C PRO A 216 23.19 6.46 12.96
N GLY A 217 22.12 5.74 13.28
CA GLY A 217 22.17 4.49 14.05
C GLY A 217 22.81 3.34 13.28
N LEU A 218 22.52 3.22 11.99
CA LEU A 218 23.18 2.24 11.11
C LEU A 218 24.70 2.46 11.07
N LEU A 219 25.16 3.70 10.87
CA LEU A 219 26.58 4.02 10.83
C LEU A 219 27.26 3.65 12.15
N GLN A 220 26.61 3.87 13.30
CA GLN A 220 27.10 3.44 14.61
C GLN A 220 27.27 1.91 14.68
N LEU A 221 26.29 1.13 14.18
CA LEU A 221 26.36 -0.32 14.17
C LEU A 221 27.51 -0.82 13.29
N LEU A 222 27.72 -0.24 12.12
CA LEU A 222 28.75 -0.65 11.18
C LEU A 222 30.16 -0.29 11.69
N THR A 223 30.36 0.89 12.27
CA THR A 223 31.68 1.31 12.79
C THR A 223 32.09 0.56 14.06
N GLY A 224 31.15 0.00 14.82
CA GLY A 224 31.40 -0.82 16.00
C GLY A 224 31.91 -2.24 15.71
N THR A 225 31.90 -2.68 14.47
CA THR A 225 32.46 -3.95 13.99
C THR A 225 33.74 -3.66 13.22
N ASN A 226 34.88 -4.24 13.46
CA ASN A 226 36.13 -4.02 12.69
C ASN A 226 35.87 -3.78 11.18
N ALA A 227 35.45 -2.56 10.85
CA ALA A 227 34.81 -2.21 9.57
C ALA A 227 35.84 -1.79 8.49
N ASN A 228 37.11 -2.24 8.59
CA ASN A 228 38.24 -1.81 7.74
C ASN A 228 38.02 -1.93 6.21
N ASN A 229 36.87 -2.45 5.77
CA ASN A 229 36.55 -2.60 4.33
C ASN A 229 35.15 -2.06 3.96
N LEU A 230 34.51 -1.26 4.80
CA LEU A 230 33.22 -0.58 4.52
C LEU A 230 33.33 0.94 4.48
N ASP A 231 34.55 1.49 4.43
CA ASP A 231 34.76 2.93 4.48
C ASP A 231 34.03 3.67 3.33
N GLU A 232 33.98 3.04 2.16
CA GLU A 232 33.30 3.61 0.99
C GLU A 232 31.78 3.64 1.17
N GLU A 233 31.16 2.54 1.60
CA GLU A 233 29.72 2.42 1.85
C GLU A 233 29.29 3.36 2.98
N ILE A 234 30.04 3.39 4.05
CA ILE A 234 29.84 4.32 5.17
C ILE A 234 29.87 5.76 4.67
N ASN A 235 30.83 6.10 3.81
CA ASN A 235 30.98 7.44 3.25
C ASN A 235 29.84 7.80 2.30
N ILE A 236 29.38 6.87 1.46
CA ILE A 236 28.22 7.04 0.59
C ILE A 236 26.99 7.35 1.45
N LEU A 237 26.67 6.51 2.45
CA LEU A 237 25.49 6.71 3.31
C LEU A 237 25.59 7.99 4.15
N LYS A 238 26.76 8.33 4.66
CA LYS A 238 27.00 9.53 5.46
C LYS A 238 26.75 10.83 4.70
N ASN A 239 27.08 10.84 3.38
CA ASN A 239 26.97 12.03 2.54
C ASN A 239 25.69 12.03 1.70
N TRP A 240 24.85 11.00 1.79
CA TRP A 240 23.59 10.94 1.07
C TRP A 240 22.52 11.80 1.75
N ASP A 241 21.80 12.56 0.94
CA ASP A 241 20.75 13.49 1.35
C ASP A 241 19.39 12.83 1.67
N GLY A 242 19.31 11.50 1.60
CA GLY A 242 18.07 10.74 1.81
C GLY A 242 17.12 10.75 0.62
N ARG A 243 17.49 11.32 -0.53
CA ARG A 243 16.63 11.37 -1.73
C ARG A 243 16.79 10.12 -2.58
N MET A 244 15.67 9.44 -2.83
CA MET A 244 15.57 8.27 -3.69
C MET A 244 15.51 8.67 -5.17
N SER A 245 16.47 9.50 -5.63
CA SER A 245 16.58 9.93 -7.02
C SER A 245 17.16 8.81 -7.90
N THR A 246 16.83 8.80 -9.17
CA THR A 246 17.26 7.73 -10.11
C THR A 246 18.76 7.59 -10.24
N ASP A 247 19.53 8.64 -10.02
CA ASP A 247 20.99 8.70 -10.07
C ASP A 247 21.67 8.49 -8.70
N SER A 248 20.88 8.27 -7.64
CA SER A 248 21.40 8.13 -6.28
C SER A 248 21.98 6.73 -6.03
N VAL A 249 23.25 6.66 -5.71
CA VAL A 249 23.93 5.45 -5.22
C VAL A 249 23.54 5.14 -3.78
N GLY A 250 23.39 6.19 -2.94
CA GLY A 250 22.98 6.05 -1.54
C GLY A 250 21.60 5.42 -1.40
N ALA A 251 20.69 5.72 -2.33
CA ALA A 251 19.36 5.12 -2.38
C ALA A 251 19.41 3.62 -2.60
N SER A 252 20.18 3.15 -3.59
CA SER A 252 20.36 1.70 -3.84
C SER A 252 20.99 1.01 -2.64
N LEU A 253 22.05 1.61 -2.10
CA LEU A 253 22.78 1.02 -0.97
C LEU A 253 21.87 0.90 0.26
N PHE A 254 21.09 1.93 0.58
CA PHE A 254 20.20 1.90 1.75
C PHE A 254 19.02 0.94 1.57
N GLU A 255 18.34 0.97 0.43
CA GLU A 255 17.11 0.19 0.24
C GLU A 255 17.41 -1.32 0.12
N VAL A 256 18.48 -1.68 -0.59
CA VAL A 256 18.94 -3.09 -0.66
C VAL A 256 19.46 -3.55 0.71
N PHE A 257 20.17 -2.67 1.44
CA PHE A 257 20.55 -2.95 2.82
C PHE A 257 19.34 -3.20 3.71
N PHE A 258 18.33 -2.33 3.63
CA PHE A 258 17.15 -2.46 4.49
C PHE A 258 16.37 -3.75 4.23
N ALA A 259 16.27 -4.19 2.98
CA ALA A 259 15.69 -5.48 2.64
C ALA A 259 16.47 -6.63 3.29
N ASN A 260 17.80 -6.67 3.14
CA ASN A 260 18.66 -7.68 3.77
C ASN A 260 18.62 -7.59 5.31
N TRP A 261 18.54 -6.39 5.87
CA TRP A 261 18.41 -6.17 7.31
C TRP A 261 17.11 -6.75 7.88
N THR A 262 15.97 -6.59 7.19
CA THR A 262 14.72 -7.21 7.64
C THR A 262 14.80 -8.73 7.70
N GLU A 263 15.54 -9.36 6.79
CA GLU A 263 15.80 -10.80 6.84
C GLU A 263 16.66 -11.20 8.05
N GLU A 264 17.72 -10.45 8.36
CA GLU A 264 18.56 -10.68 9.54
C GLU A 264 17.77 -10.51 10.85
N VAL A 265 16.89 -9.50 10.90
CA VAL A 265 16.00 -9.29 12.04
C VAL A 265 15.03 -10.47 12.21
N ALA A 266 14.43 -10.93 11.12
CA ALA A 266 13.56 -12.11 11.16
C ALA A 266 14.32 -13.37 11.56
N ALA A 267 15.49 -13.62 10.97
CA ALA A 267 16.33 -14.79 11.25
C ALA A 267 16.82 -14.88 12.70
N ALA A 268 16.87 -13.73 13.41
CA ALA A 268 17.23 -13.72 14.82
C ALA A 268 16.22 -14.44 15.74
N ARG A 269 14.96 -14.60 15.31
CA ARG A 269 13.87 -15.14 16.15
C ARG A 269 13.03 -16.22 15.48
N PHE A 270 13.04 -16.32 14.14
CA PHE A 270 12.20 -17.25 13.41
C PHE A 270 13.01 -18.32 12.69
N PRO A 271 12.48 -19.53 12.51
CA PRO A 271 13.11 -20.57 11.72
C PRO A 271 13.19 -20.16 10.24
N ALA A 272 14.16 -20.73 9.53
CA ALA A 272 14.53 -20.34 8.17
C ALA A 272 13.34 -20.33 7.17
N ASN A 273 12.40 -21.26 7.29
CA ASN A 273 11.23 -21.34 6.42
C ASN A 273 10.20 -20.21 6.66
N LEU A 274 10.27 -19.51 7.79
CA LEU A 274 9.40 -18.37 8.11
C LEU A 274 10.08 -17.02 7.86
N VAL A 275 11.39 -16.97 7.68
CA VAL A 275 12.13 -15.72 7.48
C VAL A 275 11.57 -14.88 6.33
N PRO A 276 11.29 -15.41 5.12
CA PRO A 276 10.77 -14.59 4.02
C PRO A 276 9.41 -13.94 4.33
N LEU A 277 8.55 -14.66 5.06
CA LEU A 277 7.24 -14.16 5.48
C LEU A 277 7.38 -13.08 6.56
N MET A 278 8.26 -13.31 7.53
CA MET A 278 8.43 -12.45 8.71
C MET A 278 9.26 -11.19 8.42
N ALA A 279 10.15 -11.22 7.44
CA ALA A 279 10.96 -10.07 7.05
C ALA A 279 10.09 -8.86 6.68
N GLY A 280 9.12 -9.05 5.78
CA GLY A 280 8.18 -7.99 5.42
C GLY A 280 7.32 -7.51 6.61
N ALA A 281 6.81 -8.44 7.40
CA ALA A 281 5.98 -8.14 8.57
C ALA A 281 6.73 -7.41 9.69
N SER A 282 8.05 -7.56 9.77
CA SER A 282 8.90 -6.95 10.80
C SER A 282 9.47 -5.57 10.43
N SER A 283 9.08 -4.97 9.30
CA SER A 283 9.67 -3.72 8.80
C SER A 283 9.69 -2.58 9.83
N GLY A 284 8.62 -2.40 10.61
CA GLY A 284 8.57 -1.38 11.68
C GLY A 284 9.59 -1.66 12.79
N LEU A 285 9.65 -2.89 13.29
CA LEU A 285 10.64 -3.32 14.27
C LEU A 285 12.06 -3.22 13.71
N SER A 286 12.28 -3.62 12.47
CA SER A 286 13.58 -3.54 11.80
C SER A 286 14.08 -2.09 11.72
N THR A 287 13.18 -1.13 11.51
CA THR A 287 13.52 0.30 11.55
C THR A 287 13.96 0.73 12.95
N GLU A 288 13.22 0.35 14.01
CA GLU A 288 13.60 0.67 15.39
C GLU A 288 14.96 0.06 15.76
N LEU A 289 15.18 -1.19 15.35
CA LEU A 289 16.41 -1.92 15.64
C LEU A 289 17.66 -1.37 14.94
N LEU A 290 17.54 -0.45 13.98
CA LEU A 290 18.70 0.29 13.47
C LEU A 290 19.21 1.35 14.46
N THR A 291 18.33 1.90 15.30
CA THR A 291 18.70 2.94 16.28
C THR A 291 18.88 2.40 17.68
N LYS A 292 17.99 1.55 18.15
CA LYS A 292 17.97 0.99 19.51
C LYS A 292 17.39 -0.42 19.53
N ASP A 293 17.73 -1.20 20.53
CA ASP A 293 17.13 -2.53 20.79
C ASP A 293 16.58 -2.57 22.23
N THR A 294 15.42 -1.92 22.42
CA THR A 294 14.72 -1.89 23.71
C THR A 294 14.01 -3.21 24.03
N SER A 295 13.76 -4.02 23.02
CA SER A 295 13.07 -5.31 23.14
C SER A 295 14.00 -6.48 23.47
N ASN A 296 15.31 -6.26 23.49
CA ASN A 296 16.33 -7.32 23.55
C ASN A 296 16.11 -8.37 22.43
N TRP A 297 15.83 -7.87 21.24
CA TRP A 297 15.57 -8.72 20.07
C TRP A 297 16.81 -9.55 19.70
N PHE A 298 17.98 -8.91 19.71
CA PHE A 298 19.25 -9.56 19.49
C PHE A 298 19.95 -9.90 20.82
N ALA A 299 20.72 -10.99 20.82
CA ALA A 299 21.68 -11.25 21.88
C ALA A 299 22.76 -10.14 21.91
N SER A 300 23.44 -9.99 23.03
CA SER A 300 24.49 -8.96 23.20
C SER A 300 25.55 -9.06 22.10
N GLY A 301 25.80 -7.96 21.39
CA GLY A 301 26.77 -7.86 20.30
C GLY A 301 26.31 -8.45 18.95
N GLU A 302 25.20 -9.17 18.90
CA GLU A 302 24.73 -9.80 17.64
C GLU A 302 24.07 -8.79 16.69
N ARG A 303 23.46 -7.71 17.20
CA ARG A 303 22.82 -6.68 16.36
C ARG A 303 23.80 -6.05 15.37
N ALA A 304 25.00 -5.67 15.82
CA ALA A 304 26.02 -5.08 14.97
C ALA A 304 26.56 -6.10 13.93
N LYS A 305 26.73 -7.37 14.34
CA LYS A 305 27.13 -8.43 13.41
C LYS A 305 26.07 -8.70 12.34
N ALA A 306 24.79 -8.69 12.72
CA ALA A 306 23.68 -8.83 11.78
C ALA A 306 23.63 -7.65 10.78
N ALA A 307 23.80 -6.41 11.24
CA ALA A 307 23.90 -5.24 10.36
C ALA A 307 25.09 -5.36 9.39
N ARG A 308 26.21 -5.91 9.86
CA ARG A 308 27.38 -6.16 9.02
C ARG A 308 27.06 -7.22 7.94
N ARG A 309 26.48 -8.37 8.29
CA ARG A 309 26.09 -9.40 7.32
C ARG A 309 25.09 -8.86 6.29
N ALA A 310 24.11 -8.06 6.73
CA ALA A 310 23.18 -7.40 5.83
C ALA A 310 23.89 -6.48 4.83
N MET A 311 24.91 -5.71 5.28
CA MET A 311 25.69 -4.84 4.41
C MET A 311 26.58 -5.64 3.43
N ASP A 312 27.25 -6.68 3.90
CA ASP A 312 28.07 -7.55 3.03
C ASP A 312 27.20 -8.18 1.92
N LYS A 313 26.01 -8.70 2.28
CA LYS A 313 25.04 -9.22 1.31
C LYS A 313 24.53 -8.16 0.35
N THR A 314 24.41 -6.91 0.80
CA THR A 314 24.00 -5.77 -0.04
C THR A 314 25.03 -5.47 -1.10
N ILE A 315 26.30 -5.45 -0.73
CA ILE A 315 27.42 -5.23 -1.66
C ILE A 315 27.45 -6.35 -2.72
N ASP A 316 27.27 -7.60 -2.30
CA ASP A 316 27.23 -8.75 -3.22
C ASP A 316 26.05 -8.64 -4.19
N ASN A 317 24.85 -8.30 -3.71
CA ASN A 317 23.66 -8.13 -4.53
C ASN A 317 23.83 -7.00 -5.55
N LEU A 318 24.25 -5.81 -5.11
CA LEU A 318 24.47 -4.67 -6.01
C LEU A 318 25.60 -4.92 -7.01
N SER A 319 26.67 -5.59 -6.57
CA SER A 319 27.77 -5.98 -7.48
C SER A 319 27.30 -6.93 -8.58
N LYS A 320 26.39 -7.82 -8.26
CA LYS A 320 25.78 -8.76 -9.21
C LYS A 320 24.82 -8.04 -10.18
N ASP A 321 23.96 -7.16 -9.67
CA ASP A 321 22.86 -6.59 -10.42
C ASP A 321 23.24 -5.32 -11.19
N ALA A 322 24.19 -4.51 -10.67
CA ALA A 322 24.64 -3.26 -11.24
C ALA A 322 26.15 -3.22 -11.58
N GLY A 323 26.89 -4.33 -11.34
CA GLY A 323 28.31 -4.44 -11.64
C GLY A 323 29.22 -4.00 -10.51
N GLN A 324 30.56 -4.20 -10.68
CA GLN A 324 31.56 -3.97 -9.64
C GLN A 324 31.88 -2.49 -9.39
N ASP A 325 31.54 -1.61 -10.32
CA ASP A 325 31.77 -0.17 -10.21
C ASP A 325 30.65 0.47 -9.38
N LYS A 326 30.91 0.72 -8.10
CA LYS A 326 29.95 1.25 -7.14
C LYS A 326 29.38 2.62 -7.55
N SER A 327 30.14 3.42 -8.30
CA SER A 327 29.65 4.70 -8.82
C SER A 327 28.48 4.55 -9.79
N LYS A 328 28.21 3.34 -10.27
CA LYS A 328 27.12 2.98 -11.18
C LYS A 328 25.93 2.32 -10.47
N TRP A 329 25.97 2.16 -9.15
CA TRP A 329 24.84 1.62 -8.38
C TRP A 329 23.69 2.62 -8.25
N ASN A 330 23.38 3.29 -9.34
CA ASN A 330 22.31 4.25 -9.41
C ASN A 330 20.95 3.57 -9.15
N TRP A 331 20.09 4.19 -8.35
CA TRP A 331 18.78 3.63 -8.01
C TRP A 331 17.96 3.26 -9.24
N GLY A 332 17.88 4.15 -10.26
CA GLY A 332 17.16 3.87 -11.50
C GLY A 332 17.77 2.78 -12.40
N THR A 333 18.93 2.23 -12.05
CA THR A 333 19.49 1.06 -12.75
C THR A 333 18.76 -0.22 -12.35
N ILE A 334 18.39 -0.35 -11.09
CA ILE A 334 17.68 -1.51 -10.53
C ILE A 334 16.18 -1.21 -10.34
N HIS A 335 15.80 0.00 -9.97
CA HIS A 335 14.43 0.43 -9.73
C HIS A 335 13.81 1.04 -10.99
N LYS A 336 13.04 0.24 -11.70
CA LYS A 336 12.43 0.60 -12.98
C LYS A 336 10.94 0.38 -12.93
N VAL A 337 10.18 1.25 -13.60
CA VAL A 337 8.74 1.05 -13.77
C VAL A 337 8.48 -0.28 -14.45
N HIS A 338 7.59 -1.07 -13.91
CA HIS A 338 7.14 -2.33 -14.48
C HIS A 338 5.62 -2.45 -14.42
N LEU A 339 4.96 -2.07 -15.50
CA LEU A 339 3.52 -2.21 -15.67
C LEU A 339 3.24 -3.61 -16.21
N TYR A 340 3.05 -4.53 -15.30
CA TYR A 340 2.89 -5.95 -15.59
C TYR A 340 1.51 -6.24 -16.19
N HIS A 341 1.49 -6.93 -17.33
CA HIS A 341 0.23 -7.36 -17.94
C HIS A 341 -0.18 -8.75 -17.40
N PRO A 342 -1.45 -8.97 -17.00
CA PRO A 342 -1.88 -10.25 -16.41
C PRO A 342 -1.64 -11.50 -17.28
N LEU A 343 -1.51 -11.33 -18.60
CA LEU A 343 -1.22 -12.43 -19.51
C LEU A 343 0.29 -12.68 -19.73
N ALA A 344 1.17 -11.87 -19.12
CA ALA A 344 2.61 -11.97 -19.37
C ALA A 344 3.19 -13.33 -18.97
N ASP A 345 2.62 -13.99 -17.95
CA ASP A 345 3.04 -15.33 -17.49
C ASP A 345 2.72 -16.46 -18.49
N LEU A 346 1.91 -16.20 -19.51
CA LEU A 346 1.60 -17.22 -20.53
C LEU A 346 2.77 -17.48 -21.50
N GLY A 347 3.86 -16.73 -21.38
CA GLY A 347 5.09 -16.97 -22.12
C GLY A 347 5.71 -15.73 -22.75
N PRO A 348 6.91 -15.85 -23.37
CA PRO A 348 7.72 -14.70 -23.81
C PRO A 348 7.04 -13.75 -24.80
N ILE A 349 6.10 -14.25 -25.61
CA ILE A 349 5.33 -13.42 -26.55
C ILE A 349 4.42 -12.45 -25.81
N PHE A 350 3.86 -12.88 -24.68
CA PHE A 350 2.92 -12.11 -23.87
C PHE A 350 3.62 -11.11 -22.95
N ASN A 351 4.91 -11.31 -22.62
CA ASN A 351 5.73 -10.34 -21.90
C ASN A 351 5.81 -8.99 -22.63
N ARG A 352 5.65 -8.99 -23.97
CA ARG A 352 5.61 -7.76 -24.77
C ARG A 352 4.36 -6.90 -24.52
N LEU A 353 3.38 -7.42 -23.81
CA LEU A 353 2.21 -6.66 -23.38
C LEU A 353 2.51 -5.76 -22.17
N SER A 354 3.48 -6.13 -21.34
CA SER A 354 3.96 -5.30 -20.24
C SER A 354 4.64 -4.03 -20.77
N ARG A 355 4.63 -2.97 -19.95
CA ARG A 355 5.22 -1.67 -20.29
C ARG A 355 6.13 -1.20 -19.17
N GLY A 356 6.93 -0.17 -19.43
CA GLY A 356 7.89 0.38 -18.48
C GLY A 356 9.32 0.16 -18.93
N GLY A 357 10.24 -0.09 -17.97
CA GLY A 357 11.66 -0.29 -18.19
C GLY A 357 12.51 0.96 -17.94
N GLN A 358 11.88 2.13 -17.79
CA GLN A 358 12.55 3.37 -17.42
C GLN A 358 12.84 3.38 -15.91
N GLY A 359 14.02 3.87 -15.52
CA GLY A 359 14.35 4.14 -14.13
C GLY A 359 13.41 5.18 -13.51
N VAL A 360 12.96 4.96 -12.30
CA VAL A 360 12.07 5.87 -11.56
C VAL A 360 12.61 6.12 -10.16
N GLY A 361 12.40 7.33 -9.64
CA GLY A 361 12.75 7.69 -8.27
C GLY A 361 11.65 7.25 -7.28
N GLY A 362 11.97 7.42 -5.99
CA GLY A 362 11.07 7.04 -4.91
C GLY A 362 11.20 5.59 -4.45
N SER A 363 10.35 5.20 -3.54
CA SER A 363 10.21 3.84 -3.02
C SER A 363 8.84 3.67 -2.34
N GLY A 364 8.56 2.53 -1.72
CA GLY A 364 7.32 2.30 -0.97
C GLY A 364 7.11 3.23 0.24
N ILE A 365 8.14 3.97 0.66
CA ILE A 365 8.13 4.85 1.84
C ILE A 365 8.28 6.34 1.53
N THR A 366 8.37 6.72 0.26
CA THR A 366 8.40 8.13 -0.18
C THR A 366 7.02 8.63 -0.55
N VAL A 367 6.81 9.93 -0.59
CA VAL A 367 5.52 10.54 -1.00
C VAL A 367 5.24 10.22 -2.46
N SER A 368 6.21 10.44 -3.36
CA SER A 368 6.20 9.85 -4.70
C SER A 368 6.38 8.33 -4.56
N ASN A 369 5.28 7.64 -4.24
CA ASN A 369 5.32 6.22 -3.92
C ASN A 369 5.49 5.38 -5.18
N THR A 370 6.57 4.58 -5.19
CA THR A 370 6.92 3.60 -6.23
C THR A 370 7.34 2.30 -5.56
N GLY A 371 6.36 1.64 -4.92
CA GLY A 371 6.58 0.35 -4.26
C GLY A 371 7.04 -0.71 -5.26
N PHE A 372 7.89 -1.64 -4.81
CA PHE A 372 8.59 -2.56 -5.70
C PHE A 372 8.45 -4.02 -5.27
N ASP A 373 8.73 -4.91 -6.20
CA ASP A 373 8.83 -6.35 -6.02
C ASP A 373 10.21 -6.76 -5.45
N PRO A 374 10.45 -8.06 -5.15
CA PRO A 374 11.76 -8.53 -4.68
C PRO A 374 12.94 -8.27 -5.64
N ASN A 375 12.68 -7.92 -6.90
CA ASN A 375 13.70 -7.55 -7.88
C ASN A 375 13.87 -6.01 -7.98
N TYR A 376 13.31 -5.25 -7.06
CA TYR A 376 13.28 -3.79 -7.03
C TYR A 376 12.53 -3.13 -8.19
N LEU A 377 11.75 -3.86 -8.98
CA LEU A 377 10.91 -3.29 -10.03
C LEU A 377 9.70 -2.58 -9.42
N ALA A 378 9.46 -1.33 -9.82
CA ALA A 378 8.32 -0.54 -9.36
C ALA A 378 7.02 -1.10 -9.98
N VAL A 379 6.23 -1.80 -9.17
CA VAL A 379 5.03 -2.53 -9.57
C VAL A 379 3.74 -2.00 -8.91
N MET A 380 3.87 -1.10 -7.94
CA MET A 380 2.75 -0.49 -7.22
C MET A 380 3.11 0.92 -6.76
N GLY A 381 2.12 1.71 -6.36
CA GLY A 381 2.35 3.03 -5.78
C GLY A 381 1.31 4.05 -6.18
N ALA A 382 1.70 5.32 -6.26
CA ALA A 382 0.85 6.44 -6.62
C ALA A 382 0.62 6.49 -8.15
N ASN A 383 -0.17 5.56 -8.68
CA ASN A 383 -0.42 5.45 -10.11
C ASN A 383 -1.33 6.58 -10.64
N TYR A 384 -2.34 6.99 -9.88
CA TYR A 384 -3.21 8.10 -10.22
C TYR A 384 -2.87 9.32 -9.36
N ARG A 385 -2.39 10.37 -9.99
CA ARG A 385 -2.08 11.64 -9.34
C ARG A 385 -3.09 12.69 -9.78
N LEU A 386 -3.67 13.36 -8.81
CA LEU A 386 -4.69 14.36 -9.08
C LEU A 386 -4.48 15.58 -8.16
N ILE A 387 -4.76 16.77 -8.69
CA ILE A 387 -4.88 18.02 -7.94
C ILE A 387 -6.21 18.65 -8.34
N ALA A 388 -7.06 18.92 -7.35
CA ALA A 388 -8.27 19.69 -7.54
C ALA A 388 -8.08 21.04 -6.85
N ASP A 389 -8.10 22.11 -7.62
CA ASP A 389 -8.09 23.48 -7.10
C ASP A 389 -9.51 24.04 -7.21
N LEU A 390 -10.17 24.21 -6.06
CA LEU A 390 -11.55 24.70 -6.03
C LEU A 390 -11.66 26.21 -6.30
N SER A 391 -10.54 26.93 -6.42
CA SER A 391 -10.48 28.33 -6.83
C SER A 391 -10.35 28.52 -8.35
N ASP A 392 -10.10 27.43 -9.11
CA ASP A 392 -10.00 27.50 -10.58
C ASP A 392 -11.34 27.95 -11.24
N ASP A 393 -11.22 28.73 -12.30
CA ASP A 393 -12.34 29.12 -13.18
C ASP A 393 -11.95 28.88 -14.65
N PRO A 394 -12.51 27.91 -15.34
CA PRO A 394 -13.58 27.00 -14.91
C PRO A 394 -13.09 25.95 -13.89
N PRO A 395 -13.99 25.46 -13.03
CA PRO A 395 -13.63 24.42 -12.07
C PRO A 395 -13.23 23.13 -12.79
N GLY A 396 -12.19 22.49 -12.28
CA GLY A 396 -11.65 21.28 -12.86
C GLY A 396 -10.67 20.59 -11.95
N LEU A 397 -10.06 19.56 -12.49
CA LEU A 397 -8.97 18.89 -11.83
C LEU A 397 -7.82 18.64 -12.82
N TRP A 398 -6.62 18.53 -12.28
CA TRP A 398 -5.42 18.18 -13.00
C TRP A 398 -5.05 16.77 -12.63
N ALA A 399 -4.95 15.86 -13.62
CA ALA A 399 -4.69 14.46 -13.34
C ALA A 399 -3.80 13.78 -14.38
N VAL A 400 -3.16 12.69 -13.95
CA VAL A 400 -2.40 11.78 -14.81
C VAL A 400 -2.43 10.37 -14.22
N ASP A 401 -2.54 9.36 -15.08
CA ASP A 401 -2.45 7.95 -14.71
C ASP A 401 -1.09 7.35 -15.14
N ALA A 402 -0.60 6.35 -14.41
CA ALA A 402 0.71 5.72 -14.67
C ALA A 402 0.81 5.04 -16.04
N ALA A 403 -0.27 4.51 -16.57
CA ALA A 403 -0.28 3.82 -17.86
C ALA A 403 -1.03 4.64 -18.91
N GLY A 404 -2.32 4.50 -18.96
CA GLY A 404 -3.24 5.11 -19.89
C GLY A 404 -4.65 4.59 -19.61
N GLN A 405 -5.61 5.00 -20.41
CA GLN A 405 -7.03 4.72 -20.16
C GLN A 405 -7.59 3.56 -21.01
N SER A 406 -6.74 2.65 -21.51
CA SER A 406 -7.16 1.48 -22.27
C SER A 406 -6.50 0.21 -21.77
N GLY A 407 -7.29 -0.83 -21.53
CA GLY A 407 -6.78 -2.20 -21.29
C GLY A 407 -6.43 -2.96 -22.57
N ASN A 408 -6.65 -2.38 -23.75
CA ASN A 408 -6.33 -3.02 -25.02
C ASN A 408 -4.91 -2.65 -25.47
N PRO A 409 -3.97 -3.62 -25.56
CA PRO A 409 -2.59 -3.37 -25.96
C PRO A 409 -2.43 -2.77 -27.37
N GLY A 410 -3.44 -2.91 -28.23
CA GLY A 410 -3.47 -2.32 -29.58
C GLY A 410 -4.01 -0.88 -29.61
N SER A 411 -4.50 -0.34 -28.50
CA SER A 411 -4.97 1.03 -28.41
C SER A 411 -3.80 2.01 -28.26
N VAL A 412 -3.94 3.19 -28.84
CA VAL A 412 -3.00 4.32 -28.63
C VAL A 412 -3.00 4.76 -27.16
N ASN A 413 -4.13 4.55 -26.46
CA ASN A 413 -4.30 4.92 -25.03
C ASN A 413 -3.91 3.79 -24.06
N TYR A 414 -3.16 2.79 -24.51
CA TYR A 414 -2.74 1.70 -23.62
C TYR A 414 -1.64 2.13 -22.64
N CYS A 415 -0.73 3.00 -23.08
CA CYS A 415 0.39 3.45 -22.25
C CYS A 415 0.88 4.87 -22.63
N ASP A 416 -0.03 5.71 -23.10
CA ASP A 416 0.27 7.06 -23.59
C ASP A 416 0.57 8.06 -22.45
N GLN A 417 0.13 7.79 -21.24
CA GLN A 417 0.33 8.66 -20.09
C GLN A 417 1.60 8.36 -19.27
N LEU A 418 2.32 7.28 -19.54
CA LEU A 418 3.48 6.89 -18.73
C LEU A 418 4.55 8.00 -18.63
N ASN A 419 4.91 8.63 -19.75
CA ASN A 419 5.90 9.69 -19.75
C ASN A 419 5.41 10.92 -18.96
N SER A 420 4.15 11.29 -19.13
CA SER A 420 3.52 12.38 -18.39
C SER A 420 3.48 12.07 -16.88
N TRP A 421 3.15 10.84 -16.51
CA TRP A 421 3.18 10.40 -15.11
C TRP A 421 4.59 10.46 -14.51
N MET A 422 5.62 10.02 -15.24
CA MET A 422 7.00 10.07 -14.78
C MET A 422 7.50 11.51 -14.53
N GLN A 423 6.97 12.47 -15.28
CA GLN A 423 7.31 13.89 -15.18
C GLN A 423 6.31 14.68 -14.32
N ASN A 424 5.26 14.03 -13.82
CA ASN A 424 4.09 14.65 -13.18
C ASN A 424 3.47 15.80 -14.02
N SER A 425 3.44 15.61 -15.33
CA SER A 425 2.74 16.48 -16.26
C SER A 425 1.29 16.06 -16.35
N GLN A 426 0.42 16.84 -15.71
CA GLN A 426 -0.99 16.51 -15.55
C GLN A 426 -1.84 17.16 -16.65
N HIS A 427 -2.96 16.50 -17.00
CA HIS A 427 -3.95 17.00 -17.93
C HIS A 427 -5.06 17.71 -17.17
N PHE A 428 -5.56 18.84 -17.71
CA PHE A 428 -6.75 19.49 -17.18
C PHE A 428 -8.01 18.74 -17.60
N ILE A 429 -8.85 18.45 -16.64
CA ILE A 429 -10.16 17.77 -16.80
C ILE A 429 -11.24 18.72 -16.30
N PRO A 430 -11.99 19.40 -17.21
CA PRO A 430 -13.03 20.33 -16.82
C PRO A 430 -14.21 19.60 -16.17
N LEU A 431 -14.82 20.24 -15.17
CA LEU A 431 -16.02 19.74 -14.48
C LEU A 431 -17.29 20.43 -14.94
N ASP A 432 -17.21 21.64 -15.51
CA ASP A 432 -18.38 22.35 -16.01
C ASP A 432 -18.87 21.81 -17.36
N ARG A 433 -20.17 21.84 -17.57
CA ARG A 433 -20.83 21.26 -18.73
C ARG A 433 -20.37 21.85 -20.05
N LYS A 434 -20.14 23.17 -20.11
CA LYS A 434 -19.74 23.85 -21.33
C LYS A 434 -18.40 23.32 -21.84
N HIS A 435 -17.38 23.32 -20.97
CA HIS A 435 -16.05 22.87 -21.34
C HIS A 435 -15.98 21.36 -21.59
N VAL A 436 -16.82 20.55 -20.89
CA VAL A 436 -16.96 19.12 -21.21
C VAL A 436 -17.52 18.93 -22.62
N ASP A 437 -18.57 19.65 -22.99
CA ASP A 437 -19.17 19.53 -24.34
C ASP A 437 -18.21 20.03 -25.43
N GLU A 438 -17.44 21.11 -25.21
CA GLU A 438 -16.45 21.65 -26.15
C GLU A 438 -15.28 20.68 -26.40
N ASN A 439 -14.91 19.87 -25.39
CA ASN A 439 -13.83 18.89 -25.48
C ASN A 439 -14.31 17.45 -25.79
N THR A 440 -15.59 17.24 -26.05
CA THR A 440 -16.14 15.92 -26.34
C THR A 440 -15.77 15.45 -27.73
N ALA A 441 -14.91 14.43 -27.84
CA ALA A 441 -14.57 13.77 -29.10
C ALA A 441 -15.62 12.72 -29.54
N TYR A 442 -16.19 12.01 -28.59
CA TYR A 442 -17.18 10.95 -28.84
C TYR A 442 -18.29 10.98 -27.82
N ARG A 443 -19.51 10.60 -28.22
CA ARG A 443 -20.68 10.51 -27.35
C ARG A 443 -21.31 9.13 -27.46
N LEU A 444 -21.41 8.42 -26.35
CA LEU A 444 -22.18 7.18 -26.21
C LEU A 444 -23.54 7.48 -25.60
N ILE A 445 -24.61 7.06 -26.26
CA ILE A 445 -25.97 7.18 -25.74
C ILE A 445 -26.46 5.78 -25.37
N ILE A 446 -26.70 5.56 -24.10
CA ILE A 446 -27.28 4.31 -23.59
C ILE A 446 -28.77 4.54 -23.39
N GLN A 447 -29.60 3.78 -24.09
CA GLN A 447 -31.05 3.82 -23.99
C GLN A 447 -31.56 2.57 -23.29
N ARG A 448 -32.61 2.74 -22.48
CA ARG A 448 -33.29 1.57 -21.89
C ARG A 448 -33.93 0.77 -23.02
N SER A 449 -33.66 -0.54 -23.08
CA SER A 449 -34.42 -1.43 -23.96
C SER A 449 -35.90 -1.40 -23.54
N GLN A 450 -36.75 -1.23 -24.50
CA GLN A 450 -38.20 -1.32 -24.30
C GLN A 450 -38.63 -2.73 -23.91
#